data_0f5396b984ce8730b43207e1e888aa9a
#
_entry.id   0f5396b984ce8730b43207e1e888aa9a
#
_cell.length_a   1.000
_cell.length_b   1.000
_cell.length_c   1.000
_cell.angle_alpha   90.00
_cell.angle_beta   90.00
_cell.angle_gamma   90.00
#
_symmetry.space_group_name_H-M   'P 1'
#
loop_
_entity.id
_entity.type
_entity.pdbx_description
1 polymer ?
#
loop_
_entity_poly.entity_id
_entity_poly.type
_entity_poly.pdbx_seq_one_letter_code
_entity_poly.pdbx_strand_id
1 'polypeptide(L)'
;MATLILLLAIPAAVAFPLSDPTAPWVTAGAPGVAPTIDGVVDAREWAGSVPLTGFTGVNTQELSSIQPTVRVARDAAHLYLAVHVPLPGGRSPVANARQHDGAVWEDDSVEVFLDPGHGHQEYFQFTGNAIGTRLDARGRDSSWNGDWRFQARAGKGSWSAELAIPFATLQTRPPAENAVWGFNVCANIRGLGSSTWSPVLRSFHEPARFGHLRFSTTLAAGVETLAGLIDGGGEIKGVARGTGIAMRWQLLRDGAQAAEKRLSPAGEFTLPVELPRDGRFPAAGRYSLRVVAERAGDKMPLMRLAADHTVSAPLELRARAFVNAGRLETEATVQAAGLDRASLACRFALAPEGGKPSVTREAALTDGRTVRATFQKAEVPEGKVSVSVTLLEKGAPIRTISKVLDRPLSPPWLGDRTGITDEVPAPWTPLVVRGKQARAGARGSAVSVRPWGRDYQFEGGLFPASVTASGASVLAGPITLRASRAGQ
;
A
#
# COMPACT_ATOMS: atom_id res chain seq x y z
N MET A 1 41.33 -18.22 -3.58
CA MET A 1 40.34 -17.14 -3.41
C MET A 1 39.08 -17.75 -2.82
N ALA A 2 38.83 -17.54 -1.54
CA ALA A 2 37.64 -18.04 -0.87
C ALA A 2 36.54 -16.99 -1.01
N THR A 3 35.46 -17.33 -1.72
CA THR A 3 34.27 -16.49 -1.86
C THR A 3 33.49 -16.55 -0.55
N LEU A 4 33.51 -15.47 0.20
CA LEU A 4 32.71 -15.30 1.42
C LEU A 4 31.26 -15.06 0.98
N ILE A 5 30.42 -16.08 1.05
CA ILE A 5 28.96 -15.93 0.89
C ILE A 5 28.45 -15.38 2.22
N LEU A 6 28.16 -14.09 2.24
CA LEU A 6 27.46 -13.44 3.34
C LEU A 6 25.98 -13.87 3.29
N LEU A 7 25.63 -14.92 4.01
CA LEU A 7 24.24 -15.27 4.29
C LEU A 7 23.67 -14.17 5.21
N LEU A 8 22.99 -13.20 4.63
CA LEU A 8 22.11 -12.31 5.38
C LEU A 8 20.99 -13.18 5.99
N ALA A 9 21.10 -13.43 7.29
CA ALA A 9 20.01 -14.04 8.04
C ALA A 9 18.80 -13.10 7.95
N ILE A 10 17.80 -13.50 7.18
CA ILE A 10 16.49 -12.85 7.16
C ILE A 10 15.91 -13.06 8.56
N PRO A 11 15.57 -12.01 9.32
CA PRO A 11 14.96 -12.19 10.61
C PRO A 11 13.69 -13.03 10.43
N ALA A 12 13.57 -14.12 11.20
CA ALA A 12 12.34 -14.89 11.27
C ALA A 12 11.19 -13.93 11.62
N ALA A 13 10.05 -14.03 10.93
CA ALA A 13 8.89 -13.24 11.26
C ALA A 13 8.55 -13.49 12.74
N VAL A 14 8.50 -12.41 13.52
CA VAL A 14 8.17 -12.52 14.94
C VAL A 14 6.71 -12.96 15.02
N ALA A 15 6.46 -14.11 15.66
CA ALA A 15 5.12 -14.60 15.90
C ALA A 15 4.32 -13.58 16.73
N PHE A 16 2.98 -13.55 16.56
CA PHE A 16 2.09 -12.83 17.44
C PHE A 16 1.75 -13.68 18.68
N PRO A 17 2.49 -13.56 19.78
CA PRO A 17 2.10 -14.25 21.01
C PRO A 17 0.78 -13.65 21.55
N LEU A 18 0.07 -14.38 22.40
CA LEU A 18 -1.19 -13.91 23.01
C LEU A 18 -1.03 -12.58 23.75
N SER A 19 0.15 -12.25 24.20
CA SER A 19 0.49 -10.98 24.87
C SER A 19 0.82 -9.84 23.93
N ASP A 20 0.95 -10.06 22.61
CA ASP A 20 1.28 -8.99 21.66
C ASP A 20 0.13 -7.98 21.61
N PRO A 21 0.37 -6.70 21.94
CA PRO A 21 -0.66 -5.68 21.93
C PRO A 21 -1.11 -5.27 20.53
N THR A 22 -0.41 -5.69 19.49
CA THR A 22 -0.72 -5.35 18.09
C THR A 22 -1.46 -6.46 17.35
N ALA A 23 -1.41 -7.71 17.83
CA ALA A 23 -2.09 -8.83 17.21
C ALA A 23 -3.61 -8.63 17.19
N PRO A 24 -4.28 -8.82 16.05
CA PRO A 24 -5.72 -8.71 15.96
C PRO A 24 -6.41 -9.90 16.64
N TRP A 25 -7.59 -9.63 17.20
CA TRP A 25 -8.42 -10.63 17.88
C TRP A 25 -9.86 -10.55 17.36
N VAL A 26 -10.48 -11.71 17.23
CA VAL A 26 -11.91 -11.85 16.95
C VAL A 26 -12.48 -12.98 17.80
N THR A 27 -13.76 -12.90 18.11
CA THR A 27 -14.48 -13.97 18.82
C THR A 27 -15.43 -14.69 17.87
N ALA A 28 -15.32 -16.02 17.76
CA ALA A 28 -16.34 -16.86 17.17
C ALA A 28 -17.49 -17.02 18.17
N GLY A 29 -18.65 -16.45 17.85
CA GLY A 29 -19.87 -16.58 18.62
C GLY A 29 -20.67 -17.84 18.28
N ALA A 30 -21.83 -17.99 18.89
CA ALA A 30 -22.81 -18.96 18.44
C ALA A 30 -23.60 -18.39 17.23
N PRO A 31 -24.00 -19.20 16.23
CA PRO A 31 -24.95 -18.75 15.23
C PRO A 31 -26.33 -18.51 15.85
N GLY A 32 -27.17 -17.70 15.21
CA GLY A 32 -28.55 -17.52 15.63
C GLY A 32 -29.37 -18.80 15.41
N VAL A 33 -29.27 -19.35 14.24
CA VAL A 33 -29.67 -20.71 13.80
C VAL A 33 -28.52 -21.29 12.98
N ALA A 34 -28.50 -22.61 12.78
CA ALA A 34 -27.47 -23.24 11.96
C ALA A 34 -27.48 -22.63 10.54
N PRO A 35 -26.35 -22.07 10.05
CA PRO A 35 -26.33 -21.42 8.75
C PRO A 35 -26.57 -22.38 7.59
N THR A 36 -27.38 -21.95 6.66
CA THR A 36 -27.55 -22.60 5.37
C THR A 36 -26.42 -22.13 4.44
N ILE A 37 -25.58 -23.02 4.00
CA ILE A 37 -24.44 -22.64 3.17
C ILE A 37 -24.93 -22.50 1.72
N ASP A 38 -25.45 -21.31 1.37
CA ASP A 38 -26.02 -21.00 0.05
C ASP A 38 -25.41 -19.70 -0.57
N GLY A 39 -24.50 -19.08 0.15
CA GLY A 39 -23.82 -17.84 -0.24
C GLY A 39 -24.61 -16.57 0.05
N VAL A 40 -25.75 -16.67 0.74
CA VAL A 40 -26.57 -15.51 1.19
C VAL A 40 -26.41 -15.31 2.67
N VAL A 41 -25.83 -14.20 3.08
CA VAL A 41 -25.61 -13.88 4.51
C VAL A 41 -26.95 -13.42 5.14
N ASP A 42 -27.75 -14.37 5.62
CA ASP A 42 -29.04 -14.06 6.29
C ASP A 42 -28.81 -13.54 7.71
N ALA A 43 -29.45 -12.42 8.04
CA ALA A 43 -29.28 -11.77 9.34
C ALA A 43 -29.71 -12.63 10.53
N ARG A 44 -30.66 -13.57 10.36
CA ARG A 44 -31.10 -14.46 11.43
C ARG A 44 -30.11 -15.57 11.72
N GLU A 45 -29.51 -16.15 10.67
CA GLU A 45 -28.51 -17.18 10.80
C GLU A 45 -27.26 -16.63 11.51
N TRP A 46 -26.87 -15.41 11.19
CA TRP A 46 -25.69 -14.76 11.73
C TRP A 46 -25.94 -13.84 12.93
N ALA A 47 -27.16 -13.85 13.50
CA ALA A 47 -27.56 -12.96 14.57
C ALA A 47 -26.69 -13.07 15.85
N GLY A 48 -26.17 -14.26 16.17
CA GLY A 48 -25.30 -14.48 17.33
C GLY A 48 -23.81 -14.21 17.11
N SER A 49 -23.38 -14.04 15.85
CA SER A 49 -22.01 -13.72 15.50
C SER A 49 -21.71 -12.23 15.61
N VAL A 50 -20.44 -11.88 15.55
CA VAL A 50 -19.98 -10.49 15.45
C VAL A 50 -19.19 -10.28 14.17
N PRO A 51 -19.27 -9.10 13.53
CA PRO A 51 -18.51 -8.81 12.34
C PRO A 51 -17.05 -8.50 12.68
N LEU A 52 -16.16 -8.80 11.73
CA LEU A 52 -14.80 -8.30 11.70
C LEU A 52 -14.53 -7.63 10.35
N THR A 53 -13.71 -6.60 10.38
CA THR A 53 -13.14 -5.88 9.25
C THR A 53 -11.78 -5.30 9.65
N GLY A 54 -11.21 -4.38 8.89
CA GLY A 54 -9.88 -3.82 9.15
C GLY A 54 -8.80 -4.51 8.33
N PHE A 55 -9.16 -4.89 7.11
CA PHE A 55 -8.23 -5.50 6.16
C PHE A 55 -7.15 -4.50 5.72
N THR A 56 -5.92 -4.93 5.74
CA THR A 56 -4.74 -4.17 5.34
C THR A 56 -4.14 -4.73 4.06
N GLY A 57 -3.52 -3.89 3.25
CA GLY A 57 -2.76 -4.33 2.08
C GLY A 57 -1.52 -5.11 2.48
N VAL A 58 -1.23 -6.23 1.80
CA VAL A 58 -0.11 -7.14 2.11
C VAL A 58 1.23 -6.39 2.17
N ASN A 59 1.52 -5.53 1.20
CA ASN A 59 2.82 -4.85 1.11
C ASN A 59 2.86 -3.51 1.85
N THR A 60 1.72 -2.91 2.15
CA THR A 60 1.61 -1.58 2.74
C THR A 60 1.37 -1.62 4.24
N GLN A 61 0.71 -2.66 4.73
CA GLN A 61 0.17 -2.80 6.09
C GLN A 61 -0.77 -1.65 6.50
N GLU A 62 -1.20 -0.84 5.53
CA GLU A 62 -2.22 0.19 5.71
C GLU A 62 -3.60 -0.34 5.35
N LEU A 63 -4.64 0.28 5.86
CA LEU A 63 -6.01 -0.07 5.51
C LEU A 63 -6.18 -0.13 3.99
N SER A 64 -6.71 -1.26 3.52
CA SER A 64 -7.14 -1.40 2.14
C SER A 64 -8.34 -0.48 1.88
N SER A 65 -8.43 0.07 0.67
CA SER A 65 -9.63 0.82 0.25
C SER A 65 -10.85 -0.07 0.09
N ILE A 66 -10.66 -1.38 0.00
CA ILE A 66 -11.72 -2.38 -0.05
C ILE A 66 -11.72 -3.12 1.27
N GLN A 67 -12.81 -3.03 2.01
CA GLN A 67 -12.97 -3.61 3.32
C GLN A 67 -14.01 -4.74 3.29
N PRO A 68 -13.58 -6.00 3.21
CA PRO A 68 -14.48 -7.12 3.44
C PRO A 68 -15.05 -7.08 4.86
N THR A 69 -16.26 -7.59 5.02
CA THR A 69 -16.86 -7.89 6.33
C THR A 69 -16.96 -9.38 6.47
N VAL A 70 -16.45 -9.92 7.56
CA VAL A 70 -16.49 -11.36 7.86
C VAL A 70 -17.22 -11.59 9.18
N ARG A 71 -18.02 -12.64 9.26
CA ARG A 71 -18.64 -13.11 10.50
C ARG A 71 -18.13 -14.51 10.78
N VAL A 72 -17.83 -14.78 12.05
CA VAL A 72 -17.34 -16.09 12.48
C VAL A 72 -18.26 -16.61 13.58
N ALA A 73 -18.74 -17.83 13.40
CA ALA A 73 -19.58 -18.51 14.38
C ALA A 73 -19.20 -19.99 14.48
N ARG A 74 -19.60 -20.63 15.58
CA ARG A 74 -19.42 -22.08 15.75
C ARG A 74 -20.61 -22.71 16.44
N ASP A 75 -20.87 -23.97 16.10
CA ASP A 75 -21.72 -24.87 16.88
C ASP A 75 -20.89 -26.00 17.50
N ALA A 76 -21.50 -27.13 17.81
CA ALA A 76 -20.83 -28.28 18.39
C ALA A 76 -19.99 -29.07 17.36
N ALA A 77 -20.20 -28.88 16.06
CA ALA A 77 -19.61 -29.70 15.00
C ALA A 77 -18.79 -28.89 13.98
N HIS A 78 -19.12 -27.62 13.77
CA HIS A 78 -18.59 -26.82 12.69
C HIS A 78 -18.11 -25.43 13.14
N LEU A 79 -17.09 -24.95 12.45
CA LEU A 79 -16.77 -23.53 12.34
C LEU A 79 -17.45 -22.99 11.08
N TYR A 80 -18.16 -21.88 11.21
CA TYR A 80 -18.85 -21.20 10.12
C TYR A 80 -18.23 -19.83 9.87
N LEU A 81 -18.11 -19.45 8.59
CA LEU A 81 -17.77 -18.09 8.22
C LEU A 81 -18.75 -17.58 7.17
N ALA A 82 -19.15 -16.32 7.29
CA ALA A 82 -19.79 -15.56 6.22
C ALA A 82 -18.90 -14.40 5.82
N VAL A 83 -18.78 -14.15 4.54
CA VAL A 83 -17.94 -13.10 3.98
C VAL A 83 -18.76 -12.26 3.03
N HIS A 84 -18.66 -10.93 3.16
CA HIS A 84 -19.18 -9.99 2.19
C HIS A 84 -18.02 -9.13 1.66
N VAL A 85 -17.82 -9.11 0.36
CA VAL A 85 -16.73 -8.38 -0.32
C VAL A 85 -17.33 -7.30 -1.20
N PRO A 86 -17.22 -6.00 -0.83
CA PRO A 86 -17.63 -4.90 -1.68
C PRO A 86 -16.65 -4.73 -2.85
N LEU A 87 -17.16 -4.34 -4.02
CA LEU A 87 -16.39 -4.10 -5.22
C LEU A 87 -16.57 -2.66 -5.71
N PRO A 88 -15.51 -1.91 -5.98
CA PRO A 88 -15.59 -0.50 -6.35
C PRO A 88 -16.24 -0.31 -7.73
N GLY A 89 -16.86 0.86 -7.92
CA GLY A 89 -17.46 1.23 -9.20
C GLY A 89 -18.66 0.38 -9.62
N GLY A 90 -19.20 -0.45 -8.73
CA GLY A 90 -20.34 -1.32 -9.05
C GLY A 90 -20.00 -2.45 -10.02
N ARG A 91 -18.72 -2.83 -10.15
CA ARG A 91 -18.31 -3.93 -11.03
C ARG A 91 -18.83 -5.28 -10.51
N SER A 92 -18.98 -6.22 -11.42
CA SER A 92 -19.19 -7.62 -11.04
C SER A 92 -17.86 -8.28 -10.67
N PRO A 93 -17.87 -9.33 -9.83
CA PRO A 93 -16.66 -10.07 -9.51
C PRO A 93 -16.10 -10.79 -10.74
N VAL A 94 -14.78 -10.99 -10.76
CA VAL A 94 -14.07 -11.73 -11.80
C VAL A 94 -13.63 -13.06 -11.23
N ALA A 95 -14.16 -14.15 -11.77
CA ALA A 95 -13.80 -15.50 -11.36
C ALA A 95 -13.78 -16.43 -12.60
N ASN A 96 -12.62 -17.05 -12.85
CA ASN A 96 -12.39 -17.88 -14.03
C ASN A 96 -12.10 -19.34 -13.69
N ALA A 97 -11.50 -19.60 -12.53
CA ALA A 97 -11.20 -20.95 -12.06
C ALA A 97 -12.51 -21.69 -11.77
N ARG A 98 -12.70 -22.86 -12.43
CA ARG A 98 -13.91 -23.69 -12.31
C ARG A 98 -13.63 -25.10 -11.81
N GLN A 99 -12.36 -25.47 -11.73
CA GLN A 99 -11.95 -26.77 -11.23
C GLN A 99 -11.55 -26.66 -9.77
N HIS A 100 -11.97 -27.63 -8.96
CA HIS A 100 -11.49 -27.80 -7.60
C HIS A 100 -9.95 -27.87 -7.61
N ASP A 101 -9.29 -27.22 -6.67
CA ASP A 101 -7.83 -27.11 -6.56
C ASP A 101 -7.13 -26.41 -7.73
N GLY A 102 -7.89 -25.74 -8.61
CA GLY A 102 -7.34 -24.84 -9.63
C GLY A 102 -6.78 -23.55 -9.02
N ALA A 103 -6.34 -22.63 -9.88
CA ALA A 103 -5.79 -21.33 -9.48
C ALA A 103 -6.86 -20.36 -8.94
N VAL A 104 -7.61 -20.79 -7.91
CA VAL A 104 -8.73 -20.06 -7.31
C VAL A 104 -8.29 -18.70 -6.73
N TRP A 105 -7.05 -18.61 -6.24
CA TRP A 105 -6.46 -17.40 -5.68
C TRP A 105 -6.18 -16.27 -6.70
N GLU A 106 -6.21 -16.58 -8.00
CA GLU A 106 -6.06 -15.59 -9.07
C GLU A 106 -7.35 -14.81 -9.36
N ASP A 107 -8.46 -15.27 -8.81
CA ASP A 107 -9.80 -14.70 -8.98
C ASP A 107 -10.13 -13.68 -7.87
N ASP A 108 -11.31 -13.05 -7.98
CA ASP A 108 -11.94 -12.44 -6.81
C ASP A 108 -12.29 -13.57 -5.84
N SER A 109 -11.49 -13.73 -4.79
CA SER A 109 -11.52 -14.89 -3.89
C SER A 109 -11.29 -14.47 -2.44
N VAL A 110 -11.66 -15.36 -1.53
CA VAL A 110 -11.32 -15.27 -0.10
C VAL A 110 -10.55 -16.51 0.32
N GLU A 111 -9.62 -16.33 1.24
CA GLU A 111 -8.80 -17.38 1.81
C GLU A 111 -8.89 -17.34 3.32
N VAL A 112 -9.21 -18.45 3.95
CA VAL A 112 -9.31 -18.62 5.39
C VAL A 112 -8.17 -19.51 5.86
N PHE A 113 -7.39 -19.03 6.82
CA PHE A 113 -6.29 -19.75 7.42
C PHE A 113 -6.60 -20.05 8.89
N LEU A 114 -6.45 -21.30 9.29
CA LEU A 114 -6.73 -21.80 10.62
C LEU A 114 -5.53 -22.57 11.18
N ASP A 115 -5.09 -22.22 12.37
CA ASP A 115 -4.09 -22.94 13.16
C ASP A 115 -4.73 -23.38 14.49
N PRO A 116 -5.38 -24.57 14.54
CA PRO A 116 -6.05 -25.06 15.74
C PRO A 116 -5.12 -25.30 16.93
N GLY A 117 -3.84 -25.60 16.66
CA GLY A 117 -2.82 -25.80 17.68
C GLY A 117 -2.26 -24.50 18.23
N HIS A 118 -2.52 -23.38 17.60
CA HIS A 118 -1.93 -22.06 17.89
C HIS A 118 -0.40 -22.10 18.01
N GLY A 119 0.21 -22.98 17.19
CA GLY A 119 1.67 -23.20 17.19
C GLY A 119 2.42 -22.26 16.25
N HIS A 120 1.70 -21.47 15.44
CA HIS A 120 2.24 -20.55 14.44
C HIS A 120 3.15 -21.20 13.39
N GLN A 121 2.94 -22.47 13.11
CA GLN A 121 3.73 -23.25 12.15
C GLN A 121 2.85 -24.05 11.20
N GLU A 122 1.96 -24.89 11.73
CA GLU A 122 1.01 -25.69 10.96
C GLU A 122 -0.33 -24.96 10.85
N TYR A 123 -0.95 -25.06 9.67
CA TYR A 123 -2.25 -24.44 9.43
C TYR A 123 -2.99 -25.15 8.32
N PHE A 124 -4.29 -24.92 8.27
CA PHE A 124 -5.16 -25.30 7.15
C PHE A 124 -5.55 -24.04 6.37
N GLN A 125 -5.69 -24.18 5.07
CA GLN A 125 -6.13 -23.13 4.16
C GLN A 125 -7.40 -23.59 3.45
N PHE A 126 -8.37 -22.68 3.37
CA PHE A 126 -9.64 -22.88 2.66
C PHE A 126 -9.87 -21.66 1.77
N THR A 127 -9.84 -21.85 0.47
CA THR A 127 -9.97 -20.79 -0.53
C THR A 127 -11.21 -20.98 -1.36
N GLY A 128 -11.96 -19.91 -1.61
CA GLY A 128 -13.12 -19.95 -2.48
C GLY A 128 -13.27 -18.67 -3.29
N ASN A 129 -13.66 -18.82 -4.57
CA ASN A 129 -13.92 -17.67 -5.45
C ASN A 129 -15.40 -17.29 -5.52
N ALA A 130 -15.68 -16.16 -6.15
CA ALA A 130 -17.02 -15.58 -6.24
C ALA A 130 -18.05 -16.39 -7.04
N ILE A 131 -17.67 -17.51 -7.65
CA ILE A 131 -18.58 -18.45 -8.35
C ILE A 131 -18.69 -19.81 -7.67
N GLY A 132 -18.11 -19.97 -6.46
CA GLY A 132 -18.25 -21.19 -5.67
C GLY A 132 -17.15 -22.24 -5.91
N THR A 133 -16.14 -21.98 -6.74
CA THR A 133 -15.00 -22.88 -6.88
C THR A 133 -14.09 -22.75 -5.67
N ARG A 134 -13.61 -23.89 -5.17
CA ARG A 134 -12.84 -24.00 -3.94
C ARG A 134 -11.50 -24.68 -4.13
N LEU A 135 -10.58 -24.40 -3.21
CA LEU A 135 -9.29 -25.06 -3.02
C LEU A 135 -9.05 -25.19 -1.53
N ASP A 136 -8.45 -26.27 -1.11
CA ASP A 136 -8.02 -26.45 0.27
C ASP A 136 -6.59 -27.03 0.33
N ALA A 137 -5.91 -26.76 1.45
CA ALA A 137 -4.55 -27.21 1.66
C ALA A 137 -4.24 -27.37 3.15
N ARG A 138 -3.27 -28.21 3.48
CA ARG A 138 -2.63 -28.25 4.79
C ARG A 138 -1.21 -27.68 4.67
N GLY A 139 -1.00 -26.53 5.27
CA GLY A 139 0.22 -25.77 5.03
C GLY A 139 0.33 -25.34 3.57
N ARG A 140 1.35 -25.85 2.87
CA ARG A 140 1.55 -25.64 1.43
C ARG A 140 1.25 -26.89 0.59
N ASP A 141 0.73 -27.94 1.23
CA ASP A 141 0.36 -29.18 0.55
C ASP A 141 -1.09 -29.07 0.04
N SER A 142 -1.24 -28.73 -1.21
CA SER A 142 -2.53 -28.63 -1.92
C SER A 142 -3.07 -30.00 -2.37
N SER A 143 -2.37 -31.10 -2.11
CA SER A 143 -2.90 -32.46 -2.34
C SER A 143 -3.81 -32.91 -1.19
N TRP A 144 -3.81 -32.22 -0.07
CA TRP A 144 -4.71 -32.46 1.04
C TRP A 144 -6.12 -31.99 0.68
N ASN A 145 -7.09 -32.86 0.85
CA ASN A 145 -8.50 -32.57 0.58
C ASN A 145 -9.32 -32.74 1.87
N GLY A 146 -9.96 -31.66 2.29
CA GLY A 146 -10.85 -31.63 3.45
C GLY A 146 -12.33 -31.78 3.06
N ASP A 147 -13.11 -32.33 3.98
CA ASP A 147 -14.57 -32.28 3.85
C ASP A 147 -15.07 -30.94 4.44
N TRP A 148 -15.48 -30.01 3.57
CA TRP A 148 -16.03 -28.71 3.94
C TRP A 148 -16.98 -28.18 2.88
N ARG A 149 -17.85 -27.28 3.25
CA ARG A 149 -18.82 -26.66 2.33
C ARG A 149 -18.48 -25.20 2.08
N PHE A 150 -18.68 -24.79 0.86
CA PHE A 150 -18.51 -23.42 0.41
C PHE A 150 -19.52 -23.09 -0.68
N GLN A 151 -20.22 -21.97 -0.53
CA GLN A 151 -21.06 -21.41 -1.57
C GLN A 151 -20.85 -19.91 -1.66
N ALA A 152 -20.96 -19.38 -2.88
CA ALA A 152 -20.78 -17.96 -3.14
C ALA A 152 -21.91 -17.44 -4.02
N ARG A 153 -22.25 -16.17 -3.83
CA ARG A 153 -23.22 -15.46 -4.64
C ARG A 153 -22.63 -14.15 -5.15
N ALA A 154 -22.45 -14.09 -6.46
CA ALA A 154 -21.99 -12.91 -7.15
C ALA A 154 -23.14 -11.91 -7.34
N GLY A 155 -22.86 -10.62 -7.13
CA GLY A 155 -23.78 -9.51 -7.35
C GLY A 155 -23.10 -8.35 -8.08
N LYS A 156 -23.87 -7.32 -8.39
CA LYS A 156 -23.34 -6.07 -8.92
C LYS A 156 -22.81 -5.20 -7.77
N GLY A 157 -21.51 -4.93 -7.77
CA GLY A 157 -20.87 -4.10 -6.74
C GLY A 157 -20.45 -4.85 -5.48
N SER A 158 -20.73 -6.15 -5.38
CA SER A 158 -20.27 -6.99 -4.28
C SER A 158 -20.49 -8.47 -4.60
N TRP A 159 -19.90 -9.33 -3.77
CA TRP A 159 -20.26 -10.74 -3.69
C TRP A 159 -20.20 -11.20 -2.24
N SER A 160 -20.85 -12.30 -1.94
CA SER A 160 -20.85 -12.90 -0.62
C SER A 160 -20.55 -14.40 -0.70
N ALA A 161 -20.10 -14.96 0.39
CA ALA A 161 -19.83 -16.38 0.51
C ALA A 161 -20.08 -16.87 1.93
N GLU A 162 -20.37 -18.15 2.04
CA GLU A 162 -20.51 -18.87 3.29
C GLU A 162 -19.72 -20.16 3.26
N LEU A 163 -19.13 -20.48 4.41
CA LEU A 163 -18.32 -21.68 4.64
C LEU A 163 -18.80 -22.41 5.88
N ALA A 164 -18.78 -23.75 5.81
CA ALA A 164 -18.91 -24.60 6.99
C ALA A 164 -17.77 -25.62 7.00
N ILE A 165 -16.93 -25.56 8.02
CA ILE A 165 -15.73 -26.39 8.19
C ILE A 165 -15.95 -27.29 9.42
N PRO A 166 -16.15 -28.62 9.24
CA PRO A 166 -16.27 -29.53 10.37
C PRO A 166 -14.98 -29.54 11.21
N PHE A 167 -15.09 -29.58 12.53
CA PHE A 167 -13.90 -29.73 13.39
C PHE A 167 -13.18 -31.06 13.12
N ALA A 168 -13.90 -32.08 12.70
CA ALA A 168 -13.31 -33.36 12.28
C ALA A 168 -12.35 -33.21 11.09
N THR A 169 -12.66 -32.34 10.13
CA THR A 169 -11.79 -32.01 8.99
C THR A 169 -10.45 -31.42 9.44
N LEU A 170 -10.48 -30.62 10.49
CA LEU A 170 -9.29 -30.03 11.10
C LEU A 170 -8.57 -30.98 12.06
N GLN A 171 -9.02 -32.24 12.17
CA GLN A 171 -8.47 -33.26 13.06
C GLN A 171 -8.45 -32.80 14.54
N THR A 172 -9.42 -31.99 14.93
CA THR A 172 -9.54 -31.46 16.29
C THR A 172 -10.90 -31.71 16.90
N ARG A 173 -10.98 -31.63 18.22
CA ARG A 173 -12.25 -31.62 18.94
C ARG A 173 -12.87 -30.21 18.83
N PRO A 174 -14.20 -30.09 19.03
CA PRO A 174 -14.81 -28.78 19.17
C PRO A 174 -14.08 -27.95 20.21
N PRO A 175 -13.76 -26.69 19.92
CA PRO A 175 -13.00 -25.84 20.84
C PRO A 175 -13.83 -25.57 22.13
N ALA A 176 -13.17 -25.64 23.28
CA ALA A 176 -13.75 -25.26 24.55
C ALA A 176 -14.06 -23.75 24.58
N GLU A 177 -14.88 -23.33 25.54
CA GLU A 177 -15.09 -21.90 25.83
C GLU A 177 -13.74 -21.26 26.19
N ASN A 178 -13.46 -20.11 25.59
CA ASN A 178 -12.19 -19.37 25.68
C ASN A 178 -10.96 -20.06 25.05
N ALA A 179 -11.13 -21.15 24.31
CA ALA A 179 -10.04 -21.63 23.46
C ALA A 179 -9.61 -20.56 22.44
N VAL A 180 -8.34 -20.58 22.03
CA VAL A 180 -7.78 -19.64 21.05
C VAL A 180 -7.05 -20.41 19.97
N TRP A 181 -7.35 -20.07 18.71
CA TRP A 181 -6.67 -20.58 17.53
C TRP A 181 -5.93 -19.46 16.81
N GLY A 182 -4.89 -19.80 16.03
CA GLY A 182 -4.35 -18.90 15.02
C GLY A 182 -5.35 -18.76 13.87
N PHE A 183 -5.52 -17.53 13.39
CA PHE A 183 -6.56 -17.22 12.40
C PHE A 183 -6.16 -16.06 11.50
N ASN A 184 -6.42 -16.20 10.20
CA ASN A 184 -6.40 -15.10 9.26
C ASN A 184 -7.49 -15.28 8.19
N VAL A 185 -7.96 -14.15 7.67
CA VAL A 185 -8.79 -14.10 6.47
C VAL A 185 -8.17 -13.12 5.50
N CYS A 186 -8.07 -13.54 4.25
CA CYS A 186 -7.49 -12.75 3.18
C CYS A 186 -8.49 -12.62 2.03
N ALA A 187 -8.38 -11.56 1.27
CA ALA A 187 -9.20 -11.32 0.09
C ALA A 187 -8.32 -10.92 -1.09
N ASN A 188 -8.50 -11.59 -2.21
CA ASN A 188 -7.91 -11.23 -3.49
C ASN A 188 -8.99 -10.54 -4.34
N ILE A 189 -8.67 -9.35 -4.83
CA ILE A 189 -9.55 -8.58 -5.71
C ILE A 189 -8.80 -8.37 -7.03
N ARG A 190 -9.17 -9.14 -8.03
CA ARG A 190 -8.45 -9.18 -9.32
C ARG A 190 -8.30 -7.79 -9.93
N GLY A 191 -7.05 -7.41 -10.19
CA GLY A 191 -6.68 -6.10 -10.73
C GLY A 191 -6.65 -4.95 -9.72
N LEU A 192 -7.01 -5.20 -8.44
CA LEU A 192 -6.98 -4.18 -7.37
C LEU A 192 -6.07 -4.54 -6.20
N GLY A 193 -5.60 -5.79 -6.14
CA GLY A 193 -4.65 -6.25 -5.13
C GLY A 193 -5.25 -7.17 -4.09
N SER A 194 -4.43 -7.50 -3.11
CA SER A 194 -4.74 -8.45 -2.05
C SER A 194 -4.71 -7.77 -0.69
N SER A 195 -5.60 -8.19 0.19
CA SER A 195 -5.69 -7.67 1.56
C SER A 195 -5.85 -8.80 2.57
N THR A 196 -5.50 -8.52 3.81
CA THR A 196 -5.47 -9.48 4.90
C THR A 196 -5.99 -8.85 6.18
N TRP A 197 -6.74 -9.61 6.98
CA TRP A 197 -7.22 -9.15 8.28
C TRP A 197 -6.11 -9.09 9.32
N SER A 198 -5.28 -10.12 9.41
CA SER A 198 -4.08 -10.07 10.23
C SER A 198 -2.89 -9.65 9.37
N PRO A 199 -2.19 -8.55 9.70
CA PRO A 199 -1.14 -8.00 8.85
C PRO A 199 0.00 -8.99 8.61
N VAL A 200 0.22 -9.37 7.36
CA VAL A 200 1.35 -10.17 6.90
C VAL A 200 2.34 -9.29 6.13
N LEU A 201 3.58 -9.76 5.96
CA LEU A 201 4.66 -8.95 5.37
C LEU A 201 4.87 -9.22 3.89
N ARG A 202 4.72 -10.47 3.44
CA ARG A 202 5.09 -10.90 2.10
C ARG A 202 4.06 -11.80 1.44
N SER A 203 3.39 -12.63 2.23
CA SER A 203 2.51 -13.69 1.75
C SER A 203 1.46 -14.01 2.79
N PHE A 204 0.32 -14.49 2.39
CA PHE A 204 -0.71 -15.01 3.29
C PHE A 204 -0.21 -16.22 4.11
N HIS A 205 0.78 -16.94 3.60
CA HIS A 205 1.40 -18.11 4.23
C HIS A 205 2.45 -17.73 5.27
N GLU A 206 2.10 -16.87 6.20
CA GLU A 206 2.93 -16.45 7.34
C GLU A 206 2.22 -16.77 8.67
N PRO A 207 2.15 -18.06 9.09
CA PRO A 207 1.37 -18.45 10.28
C PRO A 207 1.86 -17.76 11.55
N ALA A 208 3.14 -17.38 11.63
CA ALA A 208 3.66 -16.56 12.72
C ALA A 208 2.97 -15.20 12.87
N ARG A 209 2.29 -14.74 11.82
CA ARG A 209 1.57 -13.46 11.75
C ARG A 209 0.05 -13.61 11.77
N PHE A 210 -0.46 -14.82 12.01
CA PHE A 210 -1.90 -15.02 12.19
C PHE A 210 -2.37 -14.35 13.47
N GLY A 211 -3.52 -13.69 13.41
CA GLY A 211 -4.22 -13.16 14.57
C GLY A 211 -4.87 -14.26 15.38
N HIS A 212 -5.72 -13.89 16.30
CA HIS A 212 -6.29 -14.79 17.30
C HIS A 212 -7.80 -14.90 17.14
N LEU A 213 -8.28 -16.14 16.99
CA LEU A 213 -9.69 -16.51 17.03
C LEU A 213 -10.00 -17.09 18.40
N ARG A 214 -10.70 -16.32 19.23
CA ARG A 214 -11.24 -16.77 20.52
C ARG A 214 -12.61 -17.41 20.31
N PHE A 215 -12.91 -18.46 21.05
CA PHE A 215 -14.21 -19.10 21.03
C PHE A 215 -15.00 -18.72 22.28
N SER A 216 -16.18 -18.10 22.10
CA SER A 216 -17.09 -17.82 23.19
C SER A 216 -18.53 -17.78 22.69
N THR A 217 -19.41 -18.49 23.38
CA THR A 217 -20.84 -18.51 23.06
C THR A 217 -21.63 -17.42 23.80
N THR A 218 -21.01 -16.76 24.77
CA THR A 218 -21.70 -15.81 25.68
C THR A 218 -21.22 -14.37 25.50
N LEU A 219 -19.98 -14.17 25.05
CA LEU A 219 -19.35 -12.86 24.96
C LEU A 219 -18.69 -12.70 23.60
N ALA A 220 -19.00 -11.62 22.92
CA ALA A 220 -18.31 -11.26 21.67
C ALA A 220 -18.35 -9.74 21.43
N ALA A 221 -17.39 -9.21 20.70
CA ALA A 221 -17.42 -7.85 20.19
C ALA A 221 -16.78 -7.82 18.80
N GLY A 222 -17.29 -6.95 17.94
CA GLY A 222 -16.77 -6.83 16.56
C GLY A 222 -17.07 -5.48 15.95
N VAL A 223 -16.30 -5.14 14.92
CA VAL A 223 -16.44 -3.93 14.12
C VAL A 223 -16.87 -4.32 12.71
N GLU A 224 -17.90 -3.65 12.20
CA GLU A 224 -18.50 -3.92 10.90
C GLU A 224 -17.99 -2.99 9.81
N THR A 225 -17.73 -1.72 10.13
CA THR A 225 -17.25 -0.74 9.14
C THR A 225 -16.22 0.22 9.72
N LEU A 226 -15.24 0.54 8.90
CA LEU A 226 -14.20 1.54 9.13
C LEU A 226 -14.17 2.61 8.02
N ALA A 227 -15.20 2.65 7.18
CA ALA A 227 -15.25 3.53 6.00
C ALA A 227 -14.87 4.98 6.34
N GLY A 228 -15.37 5.51 7.45
CA GLY A 228 -15.07 6.87 7.86
C GLY A 228 -13.60 7.19 8.12
N LEU A 229 -12.76 6.21 8.49
CA LEU A 229 -11.32 6.45 8.65
C LEU A 229 -10.63 6.63 7.30
N ILE A 230 -11.01 5.83 6.30
CA ILE A 230 -10.45 5.89 4.94
C ILE A 230 -10.87 7.18 4.25
N ASP A 231 -12.12 7.61 4.46
CA ASP A 231 -12.70 8.79 3.82
C ASP A 231 -12.37 10.11 4.54
N GLY A 232 -11.54 10.06 5.56
CA GLY A 232 -11.09 11.25 6.28
C GLY A 232 -12.00 11.73 7.41
N GLY A 233 -12.81 10.86 7.94
CA GLY A 233 -13.73 11.04 9.05
C GLY A 233 -15.06 10.32 8.80
N GLY A 234 -15.75 9.93 9.86
CA GLY A 234 -17.03 9.22 9.77
C GLY A 234 -17.31 8.36 11.00
N GLU A 235 -17.87 7.20 10.79
CA GLU A 235 -18.32 6.33 11.87
C GLU A 235 -17.67 4.95 11.82
N ILE A 236 -17.32 4.44 13.00
CA ILE A 236 -17.07 3.02 13.24
C ILE A 236 -18.37 2.42 13.78
N LYS A 237 -18.88 1.41 13.11
CA LYS A 237 -20.04 0.66 13.56
C LYS A 237 -19.63 -0.74 13.97
N GLY A 238 -20.29 -1.27 14.96
CA GLY A 238 -20.03 -2.61 15.43
C GLY A 238 -21.10 -3.12 16.38
N VAL A 239 -20.85 -4.30 16.91
CA VAL A 239 -21.76 -4.95 17.83
C VAL A 239 -20.99 -5.59 18.99
N ALA A 240 -21.57 -5.52 20.19
CA ALA A 240 -21.11 -6.21 21.38
C ALA A 240 -22.24 -7.11 21.93
N ARG A 241 -21.89 -8.35 22.32
CA ARG A 241 -22.82 -9.34 22.82
C ARG A 241 -22.38 -9.82 24.19
N GLY A 242 -23.33 -9.90 25.10
CA GLY A 242 -23.11 -10.22 26.51
C GLY A 242 -22.97 -8.98 27.37
N THR A 243 -22.68 -9.17 28.66
CA THR A 243 -22.66 -8.11 29.68
C THR A 243 -21.25 -7.89 30.23
N GLY A 244 -21.00 -6.67 30.74
CA GLY A 244 -19.72 -6.34 31.37
C GLY A 244 -18.57 -6.16 30.35
N ILE A 245 -18.87 -5.84 29.10
CA ILE A 245 -17.86 -5.54 28.08
C ILE A 245 -17.43 -4.08 28.23
N ALA A 246 -16.12 -3.87 28.36
CA ALA A 246 -15.48 -2.56 28.29
C ALA A 246 -14.78 -2.44 26.95
N MET A 247 -14.98 -1.32 26.29
CA MET A 247 -14.31 -1.02 25.01
C MET A 247 -13.51 0.27 25.14
N ARG A 248 -12.28 0.24 24.65
CA ARG A 248 -11.42 1.41 24.50
C ARG A 248 -11.11 1.62 23.02
N TRP A 249 -11.32 2.81 22.57
CA TRP A 249 -10.99 3.31 21.27
C TRP A 249 -9.95 4.41 21.38
N GLN A 250 -8.92 4.37 20.56
CA GLN A 250 -7.86 5.38 20.49
C GLN A 250 -7.53 5.68 19.03
N LEU A 251 -7.38 6.97 18.74
CA LEU A 251 -6.86 7.47 17.48
C LEU A 251 -5.53 8.17 17.75
N LEU A 252 -4.47 7.75 17.08
CA LEU A 252 -3.17 8.41 17.11
C LEU A 252 -2.93 9.07 15.75
N ARG A 253 -2.24 10.21 15.74
CA ARG A 253 -1.72 10.84 14.53
C ARG A 253 -0.23 11.03 14.71
N ASP A 254 0.57 10.51 13.75
CA ASP A 254 2.03 10.56 13.77
C ASP A 254 2.63 10.07 15.12
N GLY A 255 1.98 9.06 15.72
CA GLY A 255 2.31 8.48 17.00
C GLY A 255 1.79 9.21 18.24
N ALA A 256 1.27 10.44 18.11
CA ALA A 256 0.68 11.18 19.21
C ALA A 256 -0.83 10.90 19.34
N GLN A 257 -1.34 10.81 20.56
CA GLN A 257 -2.77 10.59 20.80
C GLN A 257 -3.58 11.80 20.34
N ALA A 258 -4.46 11.59 19.36
CA ALA A 258 -5.37 12.60 18.83
C ALA A 258 -6.74 12.53 19.52
N ALA A 259 -7.24 11.33 19.84
CA ALA A 259 -8.50 11.11 20.53
C ALA A 259 -8.50 9.78 21.29
N GLU A 260 -9.31 9.70 22.34
CA GLU A 260 -9.60 8.45 23.07
C GLU A 260 -11.05 8.48 23.57
N LYS A 261 -11.69 7.31 23.56
CA LYS A 261 -13.01 7.12 24.15
C LYS A 261 -13.11 5.74 24.79
N ARG A 262 -13.82 5.69 25.92
CA ARG A 262 -14.19 4.44 26.60
C ARG A 262 -15.69 4.33 26.62
N LEU A 263 -16.19 3.12 26.46
CA LEU A 263 -17.62 2.82 26.46
C LEU A 263 -17.85 1.40 26.97
N SER A 264 -19.07 1.14 27.36
CA SER A 264 -19.53 -0.19 27.78
C SER A 264 -20.73 -0.58 26.90
N PRO A 265 -20.45 -1.05 25.66
CA PRO A 265 -21.51 -1.33 24.72
C PRO A 265 -22.31 -2.56 25.12
N ALA A 266 -23.62 -2.49 24.91
CA ALA A 266 -24.55 -3.60 25.04
C ALA A 266 -25.45 -3.63 23.80
N GLY A 267 -25.07 -4.42 22.81
CA GLY A 267 -25.72 -4.44 21.50
C GLY A 267 -24.91 -3.69 20.41
N GLU A 268 -25.64 -3.09 19.48
CA GLU A 268 -25.02 -2.27 18.43
C GLU A 268 -24.43 -0.99 18.99
N PHE A 269 -23.30 -0.55 18.43
CA PHE A 269 -22.67 0.71 18.81
C PHE A 269 -22.19 1.47 17.58
N THR A 270 -22.15 2.79 17.71
CA THR A 270 -21.58 3.70 16.71
C THR A 270 -20.62 4.65 17.41
N LEU A 271 -19.42 4.79 16.84
CA LEU A 271 -18.39 5.69 17.30
C LEU A 271 -18.04 6.69 16.19
N PRO A 272 -18.24 7.99 16.41
CA PRO A 272 -17.75 8.98 15.47
C PRO A 272 -16.22 9.02 15.50
N VAL A 273 -15.60 9.04 14.30
CA VAL A 273 -14.19 9.25 14.10
C VAL A 273 -14.02 10.60 13.43
N GLU A 274 -13.54 11.58 14.19
CA GLU A 274 -13.23 12.90 13.66
C GLU A 274 -11.73 13.02 13.51
N LEU A 275 -11.26 13.12 12.26
CA LEU A 275 -9.87 13.45 12.01
C LEU A 275 -9.64 14.95 12.21
N PRO A 276 -8.53 15.36 12.83
CA PRO A 276 -8.11 16.77 12.86
C PRO A 276 -8.17 17.38 11.46
N ARG A 277 -8.56 18.65 11.38
CA ARG A 277 -8.73 19.33 10.09
C ARG A 277 -7.68 20.39 9.85
N ASP A 278 -7.32 20.54 8.58
CA ASP A 278 -6.54 21.65 8.05
C ASP A 278 -7.41 22.35 6.97
N GLY A 279 -8.12 23.40 7.42
CA GLY A 279 -9.18 24.00 6.65
C GLY A 279 -10.36 23.01 6.44
N ARG A 280 -10.79 22.83 5.20
CA ARG A 280 -11.89 21.92 4.86
C ARG A 280 -11.44 20.45 4.69
N PHE A 281 -10.13 20.18 4.68
CA PHE A 281 -9.58 18.84 4.46
C PHE A 281 -9.20 18.18 5.78
N PRO A 282 -9.18 16.83 5.83
CA PRO A 282 -8.51 16.13 6.92
C PRO A 282 -7.04 16.53 6.95
N ALA A 283 -6.49 16.73 8.13
CA ALA A 283 -5.07 17.04 8.27
C ALA A 283 -4.22 15.86 7.81
N ALA A 284 -3.24 16.12 6.96
CA ALA A 284 -2.33 15.08 6.48
C ALA A 284 -1.52 14.48 7.64
N GLY A 285 -1.24 13.17 7.55
CA GLY A 285 -0.47 12.45 8.55
C GLY A 285 -0.78 10.97 8.55
N ARG A 286 -0.01 10.21 9.32
CA ARG A 286 -0.28 8.78 9.56
C ARG A 286 -1.19 8.62 10.76
N TYR A 287 -2.36 8.07 10.53
CA TYR A 287 -3.34 7.76 11.57
C TYR A 287 -3.26 6.30 11.95
N SER A 288 -3.33 6.02 13.25
CA SER A 288 -3.41 4.69 13.80
C SER A 288 -4.64 4.58 14.67
N LEU A 289 -5.59 3.75 14.25
CA LEU A 289 -6.77 3.41 15.03
C LEU A 289 -6.48 2.15 15.85
N ARG A 290 -6.80 2.19 17.12
CA ARG A 290 -6.71 1.06 18.05
C ARG A 290 -8.06 0.89 18.74
N VAL A 291 -8.67 -0.27 18.60
CA VAL A 291 -9.93 -0.62 19.30
C VAL A 291 -9.72 -1.92 20.04
N VAL A 292 -10.02 -1.94 21.33
CA VAL A 292 -9.94 -3.13 22.17
C VAL A 292 -11.24 -3.28 22.93
N ALA A 293 -11.86 -4.44 22.84
CA ALA A 293 -12.99 -4.85 23.68
C ALA A 293 -12.57 -6.00 24.57
N GLU A 294 -12.86 -5.89 25.86
CA GLU A 294 -12.53 -6.88 26.87
C GLU A 294 -13.63 -6.96 27.94
N ARG A 295 -13.66 -8.04 28.68
CA ARG A 295 -14.47 -8.13 29.90
C ARG A 295 -13.60 -7.81 31.11
N ALA A 296 -14.14 -7.08 32.08
CA ALA A 296 -13.41 -6.77 33.31
C ALA A 296 -12.91 -8.05 34.01
N GLY A 297 -11.59 -8.10 34.27
CA GLY A 297 -10.95 -9.26 34.88
C GLY A 297 -10.54 -10.37 33.90
N ASP A 298 -10.87 -10.25 32.61
CA ASP A 298 -10.42 -11.20 31.59
C ASP A 298 -9.00 -10.82 31.10
N LYS A 299 -8.17 -11.83 30.89
CA LYS A 299 -6.78 -11.62 30.40
C LYS A 299 -6.70 -11.60 28.88
N MET A 300 -7.77 -12.01 28.20
CA MET A 300 -7.81 -12.11 26.75
C MET A 300 -8.89 -11.18 26.19
N PRO A 301 -8.57 -10.38 25.17
CA PRO A 301 -9.57 -9.54 24.52
C PRO A 301 -10.65 -10.38 23.84
N LEU A 302 -11.84 -9.82 23.76
CA LEU A 302 -12.93 -10.31 22.91
C LEU A 302 -12.68 -9.88 21.45
N MET A 303 -12.14 -8.68 21.29
CA MET A 303 -11.79 -8.11 20.00
C MET A 303 -10.62 -7.15 20.16
N ARG A 304 -9.70 -7.18 19.23
CA ARG A 304 -8.67 -6.16 19.06
C ARG A 304 -8.52 -5.84 17.57
N LEU A 305 -8.60 -4.57 17.25
CA LEU A 305 -8.38 -4.05 15.92
C LEU A 305 -7.24 -3.02 15.99
N ALA A 306 -6.30 -3.16 15.09
CA ALA A 306 -5.27 -2.16 14.83
C ALA A 306 -5.27 -1.84 13.33
N ALA A 307 -5.48 -0.58 12.99
CA ALA A 307 -5.57 -0.15 11.60
C ALA A 307 -4.78 1.14 11.39
N ASP A 308 -3.85 1.10 10.48
CA ASP A 308 -3.05 2.27 10.10
C ASP A 308 -3.52 2.79 8.74
N HIS A 309 -3.60 4.10 8.60
CA HIS A 309 -4.02 4.77 7.38
C HIS A 309 -3.28 6.10 7.20
N THR A 310 -2.75 6.34 6.02
CA THR A 310 -2.07 7.59 5.70
C THR A 310 -3.01 8.52 4.94
N VAL A 311 -3.34 9.64 5.55
CA VAL A 311 -4.04 10.75 4.91
C VAL A 311 -3.01 11.61 4.21
N SER A 312 -3.04 11.62 2.88
CA SER A 312 -2.15 12.45 2.08
C SER A 312 -2.57 13.92 2.11
N ALA A 313 -1.62 14.82 1.92
CA ALA A 313 -1.94 16.23 1.74
C ALA A 313 -2.83 16.42 0.49
N PRO A 314 -3.89 17.26 0.58
CA PRO A 314 -4.81 17.47 -0.53
C PRO A 314 -4.14 18.11 -1.75
N LEU A 315 -3.04 18.80 -1.53
CA LEU A 315 -2.25 19.48 -2.55
C LEU A 315 -0.77 19.36 -2.20
N GLU A 316 0.04 18.89 -3.13
CA GLU A 316 1.50 18.86 -3.03
C GLU A 316 2.12 19.67 -4.15
N LEU A 317 3.24 20.35 -3.88
CA LEU A 317 3.99 21.14 -4.86
C LEU A 317 5.41 20.59 -4.99
N ARG A 318 5.79 20.22 -6.19
CA ARG A 318 7.17 19.97 -6.59
C ARG A 318 7.63 21.06 -7.55
N ALA A 319 8.86 21.52 -7.39
CA ALA A 319 9.48 22.48 -8.30
C ALA A 319 10.89 21.99 -8.61
N ARG A 320 11.25 21.96 -9.91
CA ARG A 320 12.55 21.53 -10.39
C ARG A 320 13.11 22.55 -11.36
N ALA A 321 14.30 23.04 -11.04
CA ALA A 321 15.05 23.96 -11.90
C ALA A 321 15.91 23.16 -12.89
N PHE A 322 15.80 23.50 -14.15
CA PHE A 322 16.65 22.99 -15.24
C PHE A 322 17.56 24.16 -15.70
N VAL A 323 18.65 24.36 -14.97
CA VAL A 323 19.53 25.51 -15.10
C VAL A 323 20.05 25.68 -16.53
N ASN A 324 20.58 24.61 -17.14
CA ASN A 324 21.13 24.65 -18.51
C ASN A 324 20.06 24.86 -19.58
N ALA A 325 18.81 24.43 -19.30
CA ALA A 325 17.69 24.64 -20.21
C ALA A 325 16.96 25.96 -19.95
N GLY A 326 17.36 26.71 -18.93
CA GLY A 326 16.79 28.00 -18.58
C GLY A 326 15.31 27.95 -18.24
N ARG A 327 14.85 26.90 -17.56
CA ARG A 327 13.45 26.76 -17.19
C ARG A 327 13.23 26.20 -15.79
N LEU A 328 12.13 26.62 -15.17
CA LEU A 328 11.62 26.09 -13.90
C LEU A 328 10.31 25.31 -14.20
N GLU A 329 10.31 24.04 -13.88
CA GLU A 329 9.11 23.20 -13.97
C GLU A 329 8.48 23.06 -12.59
N THR A 330 7.16 23.21 -12.52
CA THR A 330 6.36 23.04 -11.33
C THR A 330 5.31 21.95 -11.57
N GLU A 331 5.10 21.13 -10.57
CA GLU A 331 4.13 20.06 -10.60
C GLU A 331 3.30 20.10 -9.33
N ALA A 332 1.98 20.12 -9.48
CA ALA A 332 1.02 19.98 -8.40
C ALA A 332 0.38 18.59 -8.45
N THR A 333 0.40 17.88 -7.33
CA THR A 333 -0.36 16.64 -7.16
C THR A 333 -1.59 16.94 -6.29
N VAL A 334 -2.77 16.61 -6.81
CA VAL A 334 -4.06 16.86 -6.14
C VAL A 334 -4.62 15.53 -5.65
N GLN A 335 -4.82 15.42 -4.33
CA GLN A 335 -5.38 14.24 -3.66
C GLN A 335 -6.63 14.62 -2.85
N ALA A 336 -7.49 15.43 -3.41
CA ALA A 336 -8.69 15.92 -2.75
C ALA A 336 -9.85 14.93 -2.96
N ALA A 337 -10.02 14.00 -2.03
CA ALA A 337 -11.19 13.12 -1.98
C ALA A 337 -12.48 13.93 -1.76
N GLY A 338 -13.57 13.52 -2.40
CA GLY A 338 -14.87 14.16 -2.26
C GLY A 338 -15.08 15.44 -3.06
N LEU A 339 -14.08 15.88 -3.86
CA LEU A 339 -14.25 17.00 -4.77
C LEU A 339 -14.57 16.50 -6.20
N ASP A 340 -15.41 17.28 -6.90
CA ASP A 340 -15.66 17.06 -8.32
C ASP A 340 -14.45 17.49 -9.15
N ARG A 341 -13.71 16.51 -9.65
CA ARG A 341 -12.46 16.72 -10.40
C ARG A 341 -12.63 17.60 -11.64
N ALA A 342 -13.76 17.52 -12.32
CA ALA A 342 -14.02 18.32 -13.50
C ALA A 342 -14.10 19.83 -13.19
N SER A 343 -14.33 20.18 -11.92
CA SER A 343 -14.39 21.56 -11.45
C SER A 343 -13.06 22.08 -10.87
N LEU A 344 -11.99 21.24 -10.87
CA LEU A 344 -10.71 21.58 -10.25
C LEU A 344 -9.71 22.15 -11.25
N ALA A 345 -8.98 23.18 -10.80
CA ALA A 345 -7.83 23.75 -11.49
C ALA A 345 -6.70 24.08 -10.50
N CYS A 346 -5.48 24.16 -11.00
CA CYS A 346 -4.33 24.63 -10.23
C CYS A 346 -3.79 25.94 -10.81
N ARG A 347 -3.67 26.96 -9.97
CA ARG A 347 -3.01 28.24 -10.31
C ARG A 347 -1.62 28.25 -9.71
N PHE A 348 -0.61 28.22 -10.55
CA PHE A 348 0.79 28.37 -10.16
C PHE A 348 1.18 29.83 -10.22
N ALA A 349 1.99 30.30 -9.26
CA ALA A 349 2.51 31.63 -9.25
C ALA A 349 3.99 31.66 -8.79
N LEU A 350 4.75 32.54 -9.40
CA LEU A 350 6.11 32.90 -8.98
C LEU A 350 6.13 34.33 -8.45
N ALA A 351 6.83 34.53 -7.33
CA ALA A 351 7.05 35.83 -6.74
C ALA A 351 8.49 35.95 -6.23
N PRO A 352 9.10 37.16 -6.17
CA PRO A 352 10.24 37.37 -5.31
C PRO A 352 9.87 37.06 -3.84
N GLU A 353 10.83 36.66 -3.01
CA GLU A 353 10.55 36.39 -1.59
C GLU A 353 9.92 37.62 -0.91
N GLY A 354 8.76 37.43 -0.29
CA GLY A 354 7.98 38.51 0.34
C GLY A 354 7.29 39.48 -0.62
N GLY A 355 7.41 39.25 -1.95
CA GLY A 355 6.81 40.10 -2.98
C GLY A 355 5.45 39.58 -3.49
N LYS A 356 4.85 40.40 -4.38
CA LYS A 356 3.64 39.96 -5.11
C LYS A 356 4.01 39.05 -6.28
N PRO A 357 3.07 38.17 -6.73
CA PRO A 357 3.27 37.36 -7.90
C PRO A 357 3.64 38.18 -9.14
N SER A 358 4.76 37.80 -9.77
CA SER A 358 5.22 38.42 -11.05
C SER A 358 4.63 37.70 -12.26
N VAL A 359 4.35 36.41 -12.14
CA VAL A 359 3.78 35.60 -13.19
C VAL A 359 2.85 34.54 -12.60
N THR A 360 1.76 34.25 -13.30
CA THR A 360 0.81 33.19 -12.93
C THR A 360 0.44 32.35 -14.12
N ARG A 361 0.17 31.07 -13.87
CA ARG A 361 -0.37 30.11 -14.86
C ARG A 361 -1.45 29.27 -14.22
N GLU A 362 -2.53 29.06 -14.94
CA GLU A 362 -3.65 28.24 -14.50
C GLU A 362 -3.83 27.06 -15.47
N ALA A 363 -4.04 25.88 -14.93
CA ALA A 363 -4.32 24.68 -15.71
C ALA A 363 -5.36 23.81 -14.99
N ALA A 364 -6.32 23.30 -15.75
CA ALA A 364 -7.36 22.40 -15.26
C ALA A 364 -6.80 21.02 -14.92
N LEU A 365 -7.43 20.35 -13.96
CA LEU A 365 -7.17 18.97 -13.65
C LEU A 365 -8.02 18.08 -14.59
N THR A 366 -7.53 17.82 -15.80
CA THR A 366 -8.27 17.07 -16.83
C THR A 366 -8.18 15.56 -16.62
N ASP A 367 -6.96 15.02 -16.53
CA ASP A 367 -6.70 13.59 -16.40
C ASP A 367 -5.69 13.33 -15.29
N GLY A 368 -5.95 12.30 -14.49
CA GLY A 368 -5.06 11.91 -13.39
C GLY A 368 -5.12 12.84 -12.17
N ARG A 369 -4.01 12.89 -11.43
CA ARG A 369 -3.88 13.65 -10.17
C ARG A 369 -2.85 14.77 -10.27
N THR A 370 -2.24 14.97 -11.42
CA THR A 370 -1.07 15.85 -11.56
C THR A 370 -1.31 16.94 -12.59
N VAL A 371 -0.99 18.17 -12.22
CA VAL A 371 -1.00 19.36 -13.10
C VAL A 371 0.40 19.95 -13.15
N ARG A 372 0.84 20.40 -14.34
CA ARG A 372 2.18 20.95 -14.53
C ARG A 372 2.14 22.35 -15.14
N ALA A 373 3.13 23.17 -14.75
CA ALA A 373 3.41 24.44 -15.40
C ALA A 373 4.92 24.64 -15.54
N THR A 374 5.32 25.24 -16.67
CA THR A 374 6.72 25.52 -16.97
C THR A 374 6.92 27.02 -17.12
N PHE A 375 7.95 27.55 -16.48
CA PHE A 375 8.33 28.97 -16.53
C PHE A 375 9.70 29.09 -17.16
N GLN A 376 9.84 29.99 -18.13
CA GLN A 376 11.12 30.27 -18.78
C GLN A 376 11.99 31.21 -17.92
N LYS A 377 13.29 31.24 -18.16
CA LYS A 377 14.26 32.02 -17.37
C LYS A 377 13.84 33.48 -17.20
N ALA A 378 13.33 34.11 -18.26
CA ALA A 378 12.89 35.52 -18.23
C ALA A 378 11.68 35.78 -17.31
N GLU A 379 10.95 34.75 -16.95
CA GLU A 379 9.75 34.83 -16.09
C GLU A 379 10.06 34.54 -14.62
N VAL A 380 11.24 33.94 -14.34
CA VAL A 380 11.64 33.55 -12.98
C VAL A 380 12.39 34.73 -12.33
N PRO A 381 11.90 35.25 -11.21
CA PRO A 381 12.58 36.34 -10.49
C PRO A 381 14.01 35.96 -10.10
N GLU A 382 14.88 36.95 -10.05
CA GLU A 382 16.23 36.78 -9.51
C GLU A 382 16.22 36.59 -7.99
N GLY A 383 17.22 35.90 -7.46
CA GLY A 383 17.39 35.68 -6.03
C GLY A 383 16.45 34.57 -5.51
N LYS A 384 15.91 34.79 -4.33
CA LYS A 384 14.96 33.84 -3.73
C LYS A 384 13.57 33.99 -4.34
N VAL A 385 13.04 32.88 -4.79
CA VAL A 385 11.76 32.81 -5.50
C VAL A 385 10.75 32.01 -4.68
N SER A 386 9.63 32.62 -4.35
CA SER A 386 8.47 31.93 -3.81
C SER A 386 7.69 31.31 -4.96
N VAL A 387 7.61 29.99 -4.99
CA VAL A 387 6.79 29.22 -5.89
C VAL A 387 5.54 28.79 -5.14
N SER A 388 4.37 29.17 -5.61
CA SER A 388 3.11 28.78 -4.99
C SER A 388 2.19 28.07 -5.98
N VAL A 389 1.33 27.21 -5.43
CA VAL A 389 0.21 26.63 -6.17
C VAL A 389 -1.06 26.77 -5.34
N THR A 390 -2.12 27.23 -5.98
CA THR A 390 -3.46 27.35 -5.41
C THR A 390 -4.39 26.38 -6.12
N LEU A 391 -4.99 25.46 -5.36
CA LEU A 391 -6.07 24.61 -5.83
C LEU A 391 -7.36 25.44 -5.87
N LEU A 392 -8.01 25.42 -7.01
CA LEU A 392 -9.26 26.11 -7.28
C LEU A 392 -10.38 25.09 -7.49
N GLU A 393 -11.57 25.37 -6.96
CA GLU A 393 -12.81 24.63 -7.26
C GLU A 393 -13.80 25.63 -7.85
N LYS A 394 -14.27 25.38 -9.07
CA LYS A 394 -15.13 26.31 -9.82
C LYS A 394 -14.57 27.75 -9.84
N GLY A 395 -13.23 27.88 -9.97
CA GLY A 395 -12.52 29.14 -9.96
C GLY A 395 -12.26 29.77 -8.58
N ALA A 396 -12.87 29.28 -7.51
CA ALA A 396 -12.66 29.78 -6.15
C ALA A 396 -11.46 29.08 -5.49
N PRO A 397 -10.56 29.83 -4.79
CA PRO A 397 -9.41 29.25 -4.10
C PRO A 397 -9.85 28.45 -2.87
N ILE A 398 -9.35 27.21 -2.75
CA ILE A 398 -9.67 26.32 -1.64
C ILE A 398 -8.44 25.89 -0.83
N ARG A 399 -7.25 25.94 -1.42
CA ARG A 399 -5.98 25.63 -0.76
C ARG A 399 -4.82 26.27 -1.50
N THR A 400 -3.90 26.90 -0.75
CA THR A 400 -2.65 27.42 -1.30
C THR A 400 -1.48 26.86 -0.50
N ILE A 401 -0.45 26.41 -1.20
CA ILE A 401 0.84 26.04 -0.61
C ILE A 401 1.95 26.72 -1.37
N SER A 402 3.07 26.96 -0.71
CA SER A 402 4.23 27.61 -1.31
C SER A 402 5.55 26.98 -0.84
N LYS A 403 6.58 27.18 -1.66
CA LYS A 403 7.96 26.79 -1.38
C LYS A 403 8.90 27.88 -1.86
N VAL A 404 9.90 28.22 -1.06
CA VAL A 404 10.95 29.16 -1.45
C VAL A 404 12.13 28.38 -2.04
N LEU A 405 12.59 28.82 -3.21
CA LEU A 405 13.78 28.32 -3.88
C LEU A 405 14.84 29.44 -3.88
N ASP A 406 16.07 29.08 -3.52
CA ASP A 406 17.19 30.04 -3.62
C ASP A 406 17.82 29.96 -5.01
N ARG A 407 17.79 31.09 -5.73
CA ARG A 407 18.39 31.27 -7.07
C ARG A 407 18.20 30.04 -8.00
N PRO A 408 16.97 29.63 -8.29
CA PRO A 408 16.70 28.34 -8.95
C PRO A 408 17.32 28.22 -10.34
N LEU A 409 17.49 29.33 -11.08
CA LEU A 409 18.10 29.36 -12.42
C LEU A 409 19.43 30.13 -12.48
N SER A 410 19.90 30.64 -11.36
CA SER A 410 21.19 31.33 -11.22
C SER A 410 21.93 30.91 -9.95
N PRO A 411 22.16 29.59 -9.75
CA PRO A 411 22.87 29.14 -8.56
C PRO A 411 24.28 29.68 -8.52
N PRO A 412 24.90 29.86 -7.33
CA PRO A 412 26.23 30.47 -7.19
C PRO A 412 27.35 29.80 -7.99
N TRP A 413 27.22 28.50 -8.25
CA TRP A 413 28.20 27.73 -9.03
C TRP A 413 28.05 27.92 -10.55
N LEU A 414 26.95 28.51 -11.03
CA LEU A 414 26.74 28.72 -12.48
C LEU A 414 27.66 29.83 -12.98
N GLY A 415 28.54 29.45 -13.86
CA GLY A 415 29.57 30.34 -14.37
C GLY A 415 30.81 30.49 -13.47
N ASP A 416 30.81 29.83 -12.31
CA ASP A 416 32.02 29.72 -11.50
C ASP A 416 33.11 28.95 -12.26
N ARG A 417 34.25 29.57 -12.38
CA ARG A 417 35.42 29.01 -13.05
C ARG A 417 36.51 28.55 -12.08
N THR A 418 36.20 28.49 -10.78
CA THR A 418 37.14 28.02 -9.76
C THR A 418 37.57 26.60 -10.08
N GLY A 419 38.86 26.41 -10.21
CA GLY A 419 39.44 25.13 -10.60
C GLY A 419 39.40 24.83 -12.12
N ILE A 420 38.80 25.70 -12.94
CA ILE A 420 38.92 25.63 -14.40
C ILE A 420 40.18 26.41 -14.84
N THR A 421 41.16 25.71 -15.30
CA THR A 421 42.41 26.28 -15.86
C THR A 421 42.74 25.62 -17.18
N ASP A 422 43.33 26.40 -18.07
CA ASP A 422 43.92 25.87 -19.33
C ASP A 422 45.33 25.31 -19.08
N GLU A 423 45.90 25.56 -17.90
CA GLU A 423 47.17 24.99 -17.48
C GLU A 423 46.99 23.57 -16.97
N VAL A 424 47.70 22.64 -17.52
CA VAL A 424 47.75 21.26 -17.07
C VAL A 424 48.97 21.13 -16.12
N PRO A 425 48.74 20.95 -14.81
CA PRO A 425 49.86 20.86 -13.86
C PRO A 425 50.67 19.58 -14.06
N ALA A 426 51.97 19.67 -13.86
CA ALA A 426 52.84 18.49 -13.87
C ALA A 426 52.39 17.49 -12.78
N PRO A 427 52.49 16.18 -13.02
CA PRO A 427 53.07 15.47 -14.14
C PRO A 427 52.16 15.24 -15.36
N TRP A 428 50.90 15.72 -15.31
CA TRP A 428 49.94 15.49 -16.41
C TRP A 428 50.33 16.30 -17.66
N THR A 429 49.87 15.81 -18.78
CA THR A 429 50.07 16.50 -20.08
C THR A 429 48.73 16.95 -20.65
N PRO A 430 48.71 18.02 -21.44
CA PRO A 430 47.49 18.46 -22.12
C PRO A 430 46.86 17.34 -22.94
N LEU A 431 45.52 17.35 -23.00
CA LEU A 431 44.75 16.45 -23.84
C LEU A 431 45.11 16.67 -25.33
N VAL A 432 45.60 15.65 -26.00
CA VAL A 432 45.89 15.69 -27.43
C VAL A 432 44.79 14.96 -28.19
N VAL A 433 44.10 15.69 -29.06
CA VAL A 433 43.09 15.12 -29.97
C VAL A 433 43.64 15.17 -31.38
N ARG A 434 43.76 14.02 -32.05
CA ARG A 434 44.19 13.90 -33.45
C ARG A 434 43.10 13.24 -34.28
N GLY A 435 42.86 13.74 -35.47
CA GLY A 435 41.84 13.26 -36.40
C GLY A 435 40.96 14.39 -36.93
N LYS A 436 40.29 14.16 -38.04
CA LYS A 436 39.32 15.14 -38.57
C LYS A 436 38.00 14.96 -37.86
N GLN A 437 37.45 16.04 -37.33
CA GLN A 437 36.05 16.04 -36.86
C GLN A 437 35.14 15.66 -38.02
N ALA A 438 34.49 14.51 -37.88
CA ALA A 438 33.42 14.12 -38.80
C ALA A 438 32.18 14.98 -38.53
N ARG A 439 31.51 15.43 -39.58
CA ARG A 439 30.12 15.91 -39.48
C ARG A 439 29.26 14.77 -39.00
N ALA A 440 28.27 15.08 -38.16
CA ALA A 440 27.34 14.09 -37.66
C ALA A 440 26.80 13.20 -38.80
N GLY A 441 27.01 11.88 -38.71
CA GLY A 441 26.58 10.89 -39.70
C GLY A 441 27.65 10.40 -40.68
N ALA A 442 28.88 10.92 -40.70
CA ALA A 442 29.94 10.41 -41.55
C ALA A 442 30.59 9.14 -40.97
N ARG A 443 30.45 8.02 -41.67
CA ARG A 443 31.20 6.78 -41.35
C ARG A 443 32.65 6.94 -41.72
N GLY A 444 33.56 6.58 -40.80
CA GLY A 444 34.98 6.33 -41.14
C GLY A 444 36.03 7.38 -40.73
N SER A 445 35.73 8.32 -39.81
CA SER A 445 36.77 9.18 -39.27
C SER A 445 37.35 8.60 -37.97
N ALA A 446 38.62 8.17 -38.04
CA ALA A 446 39.36 7.76 -36.85
C ALA A 446 39.77 9.01 -36.05
N VAL A 447 39.46 9.04 -34.76
CA VAL A 447 39.91 10.08 -33.84
C VAL A 447 40.67 9.41 -32.69
N SER A 448 41.86 9.92 -32.41
CA SER A 448 42.67 9.53 -31.27
C SER A 448 42.56 10.61 -30.20
N VAL A 449 42.29 10.21 -28.98
CA VAL A 449 42.27 11.11 -27.81
C VAL A 449 43.29 10.59 -26.80
N ARG A 450 44.29 11.41 -26.51
CA ARG A 450 45.42 11.08 -25.63
C ARG A 450 45.43 11.97 -24.37
N PRO A 451 44.83 11.53 -23.30
CA PRO A 451 45.16 12.06 -21.97
C PRO A 451 46.48 11.44 -21.47
N TRP A 452 46.98 11.97 -20.38
CA TRP A 452 48.23 11.46 -19.79
C TRP A 452 48.18 9.93 -19.53
N GLY A 453 49.17 9.21 -20.10
CA GLY A 453 49.35 7.76 -19.91
C GLY A 453 48.33 6.87 -20.62
N ARG A 454 47.41 7.40 -21.42
CA ARG A 454 46.39 6.62 -22.15
C ARG A 454 46.20 7.10 -23.57
N ASP A 455 45.77 6.18 -24.44
CA ASP A 455 45.40 6.48 -25.82
C ASP A 455 44.04 5.83 -26.13
N TYR A 456 43.06 6.61 -26.51
CA TYR A 456 41.71 6.18 -26.89
C TYR A 456 41.56 6.33 -28.40
N GLN A 457 41.24 5.25 -29.10
CA GLN A 457 40.99 5.26 -30.52
C GLN A 457 39.51 5.11 -30.81
N PHE A 458 38.94 6.03 -31.56
CA PHE A 458 37.55 6.01 -32.00
C PHE A 458 37.48 5.82 -33.50
N GLU A 459 36.69 4.86 -33.97
CA GLU A 459 36.52 4.52 -35.40
C GLU A 459 35.12 4.91 -35.88
N GLY A 460 34.72 6.16 -35.61
CA GLY A 460 33.40 6.69 -35.99
C GLY A 460 32.24 6.23 -35.12
N GLY A 461 32.49 5.48 -34.05
CA GLY A 461 31.51 5.06 -33.06
C GLY A 461 31.41 6.02 -31.87
N LEU A 462 30.36 5.83 -31.05
CA LEU A 462 30.16 6.59 -29.82
C LEU A 462 31.18 6.21 -28.73
N PHE A 463 31.69 4.98 -28.78
CA PHE A 463 32.64 4.43 -27.82
C PHE A 463 33.99 4.15 -28.46
N PRO A 464 35.09 4.12 -27.68
CA PRO A 464 36.39 3.79 -28.22
C PRO A 464 36.45 2.36 -28.76
N ALA A 465 37.07 2.21 -29.92
CA ALA A 465 37.39 0.93 -30.53
C ALA A 465 38.57 0.23 -29.83
N SER A 466 39.53 1.01 -29.31
CA SER A 466 40.60 0.52 -28.47
C SER A 466 41.02 1.55 -27.44
N VAL A 467 41.54 1.07 -26.32
CA VAL A 467 42.16 1.87 -25.25
C VAL A 467 43.47 1.22 -24.88
N THR A 468 44.57 2.00 -24.90
CA THR A 468 45.85 1.57 -24.35
C THR A 468 46.24 2.41 -23.15
N ALA A 469 46.86 1.80 -22.15
CA ALA A 469 47.40 2.46 -20.98
C ALA A 469 48.88 2.01 -20.83
N SER A 470 49.79 2.97 -20.79
CA SER A 470 51.25 2.68 -20.71
C SER A 470 51.72 1.63 -21.74
N GLY A 471 51.16 1.68 -22.94
CA GLY A 471 51.50 0.75 -24.05
C GLY A 471 50.78 -0.60 -24.03
N ALA A 472 50.02 -0.94 -22.97
CA ALA A 472 49.26 -2.17 -22.90
C ALA A 472 47.78 -1.96 -23.27
N SER A 473 47.19 -2.92 -24.01
CA SER A 473 45.76 -2.86 -24.34
C SER A 473 44.90 -3.05 -23.07
N VAL A 474 43.94 -2.17 -22.87
CA VAL A 474 42.98 -2.21 -21.76
C VAL A 474 41.67 -2.90 -22.18
N LEU A 475 41.31 -2.84 -23.47
CA LEU A 475 40.13 -3.46 -24.01
C LEU A 475 40.50 -4.74 -24.80
N ALA A 476 39.76 -5.81 -24.57
CA ALA A 476 39.87 -7.04 -25.36
C ALA A 476 39.28 -6.89 -26.79
N GLY A 477 38.46 -5.86 -27.00
CA GLY A 477 37.83 -5.51 -28.27
C GLY A 477 37.05 -4.21 -28.18
N PRO A 478 36.46 -3.74 -29.29
CA PRO A 478 35.68 -2.51 -29.32
C PRO A 478 34.50 -2.51 -28.40
N ILE A 479 34.22 -1.41 -27.70
CA ILE A 479 32.99 -1.23 -26.94
C ILE A 479 31.84 -0.98 -27.92
N THR A 480 30.81 -1.83 -27.87
CA THR A 480 29.63 -1.71 -28.73
C THR A 480 28.35 -1.53 -27.92
N LEU A 481 27.48 -0.65 -28.39
CA LEU A 481 26.11 -0.55 -27.88
C LEU A 481 25.19 -1.34 -28.81
N ARG A 482 24.46 -2.30 -28.25
CA ARG A 482 23.42 -3.01 -28.99
C ARG A 482 22.06 -2.61 -28.40
N ALA A 483 21.16 -2.17 -29.25
CA ALA A 483 19.78 -1.92 -28.89
C ALA A 483 18.90 -2.90 -29.67
N SER A 484 18.00 -3.61 -28.98
CA SER A 484 16.97 -4.43 -29.60
C SER A 484 15.60 -3.82 -29.33
N ARG A 485 14.76 -3.76 -30.35
CA ARG A 485 13.35 -3.42 -30.20
C ARG A 485 12.56 -4.72 -30.12
N ALA A 486 11.59 -4.80 -29.20
CA ALA A 486 10.74 -5.96 -29.06
C ALA A 486 10.10 -6.34 -30.42
N GLY A 487 10.41 -7.56 -30.92
CA GLY A 487 9.89 -8.09 -32.18
C GLY A 487 10.80 -7.94 -33.41
N GLN A 488 12.05 -7.44 -33.28
CA GLN A 488 13.06 -7.47 -34.36
C GLN A 488 14.45 -7.75 -33.80
#